data_fd3946e333c4319355c1a676de3e5df8
#
_entry.id   fd3946e333c4319355c1a676de3e5df8
#
_cell.length_a   1.000
_cell.length_b   1.000
_cell.length_c   1.000
_cell.angle_alpha   90.00
_cell.angle_beta   90.00
_cell.angle_gamma   90.00
#
_symmetry.space_group_name_H-M   'P 1'
#
loop_
_entity.id
_entity.type
_entity.pdbx_description
1 polymer ?
#
loop_
_entity_poly.entity_id
_entity_poly.type
_entity_poly.pdbx_seq_one_letter_code
_entity_poly.pdbx_strand_id
1 'polypeptide(L)'
;MDLAARTWNGFQSCYYRTYCVGKKPTQEMKDYYATALEWLYDSIDAVKAGTTTREIAMKWPSAKEAWGYEEEDQAAANLWGHGLGLAQYDPPVISRIWSLDHPIEIKPGMVFALETQHGKNLEFGVRIEEMLIVHEDKTEIISSFPVEEITFVAM
;
A
#
# COMPACT_ATOMS: atom_id res chain seq x y z
N MET A 1 11.89 1.75 -3.19
CA MET A 1 12.59 0.45 -3.24
C MET A 1 11.61 -0.60 -2.75
N ASP A 2 11.39 -1.63 -3.55
CA ASP A 2 10.59 -2.80 -3.21
C ASP A 2 11.48 -3.82 -2.48
N LEU A 3 10.99 -4.36 -1.39
CA LEU A 3 11.66 -5.35 -0.55
C LEU A 3 10.85 -6.65 -0.53
N ALA A 4 10.53 -7.15 -1.72
CA ALA A 4 9.94 -8.47 -1.89
C ALA A 4 11.02 -9.56 -1.75
N ALA A 5 10.83 -10.44 -0.80
CA ALA A 5 11.77 -11.52 -0.54
C ALA A 5 11.05 -12.81 -0.14
N ARG A 6 11.66 -13.93 -0.50
CA ARG A 6 11.23 -15.24 0.00
C ARG A 6 11.91 -15.48 1.35
N THR A 7 11.10 -15.64 2.37
CA THR A 7 11.55 -15.82 3.75
C THR A 7 11.65 -17.28 4.15
N TRP A 8 11.81 -17.54 5.45
CA TRP A 8 11.86 -18.88 6.01
C TRP A 8 10.61 -19.71 5.64
N ASN A 9 10.80 -20.97 5.34
CA ASN A 9 9.75 -21.89 4.84
C ASN A 9 9.06 -21.46 3.53
N GLY A 10 9.63 -20.52 2.79
CA GLY A 10 9.13 -20.10 1.48
C GLY A 10 8.01 -19.06 1.50
N PHE A 11 7.63 -18.55 2.67
CA PHE A 11 6.69 -17.42 2.74
C PHE A 11 7.30 -16.16 2.12
N GLN A 12 6.44 -15.38 1.48
CA GLN A 12 6.84 -14.13 0.83
C GLN A 12 6.73 -12.96 1.81
N SER A 13 7.61 -11.98 1.64
CA SER A 13 7.46 -10.64 2.20
C SER A 13 7.32 -9.64 1.05
N CYS A 14 6.62 -8.54 1.29
CA CYS A 14 6.50 -7.45 0.32
C CYS A 14 6.27 -6.14 1.08
N TYR A 15 7.19 -5.18 0.97
CA TYR A 15 6.92 -3.83 1.43
C TYR A 15 7.79 -2.80 0.71
N TYR A 16 7.25 -1.62 0.50
CA TYR A 16 7.94 -0.50 -0.15
C TYR A 16 8.38 0.55 0.84
N ARG A 17 9.56 1.13 0.56
CA ARG A 17 10.04 2.36 1.19
C ARG A 17 10.61 3.29 0.12
N THR A 18 10.40 4.59 0.33
CA THR A 18 10.90 5.63 -0.57
C THR A 18 12.22 6.18 -0.06
N TYR A 19 13.19 6.25 -0.95
CA TYR A 19 14.52 6.78 -0.69
C TYR A 19 14.82 7.97 -1.60
N CYS A 20 15.50 8.98 -1.05
CA CYS A 20 16.07 10.08 -1.83
C CYS A 20 17.60 9.98 -1.75
N VAL A 21 18.25 9.72 -2.88
CA VAL A 21 19.69 9.43 -2.94
C VAL A 21 20.46 10.64 -3.44
N GLY A 22 21.57 11.00 -2.77
CA GLY A 22 22.49 12.07 -3.15
C GLY A 22 22.02 13.50 -2.84
N LYS A 23 20.74 13.72 -2.64
CA LYS A 23 20.17 15.01 -2.22
C LYS A 23 19.04 14.82 -1.23
N LYS A 24 18.81 15.80 -0.35
CA LYS A 24 17.65 15.77 0.55
C LYS A 24 16.35 15.93 -0.23
N PRO A 25 15.26 15.27 0.19
CA PRO A 25 13.96 15.47 -0.42
C PRO A 25 13.51 16.93 -0.30
N THR A 26 12.86 17.44 -1.35
CA THR A 26 12.26 18.77 -1.35
C THR A 26 11.01 18.80 -0.47
N GLN A 27 10.50 19.99 -0.13
CA GLN A 27 9.25 20.10 0.62
C GLN A 27 8.09 19.50 -0.19
N GLU A 28 8.01 19.76 -1.49
CA GLU A 28 7.00 19.15 -2.37
C GLU A 28 7.01 17.61 -2.30
N MET A 29 8.18 16.97 -2.37
CA MET A 29 8.29 15.51 -2.23
C MET A 29 7.79 15.01 -0.88
N LYS A 30 8.07 15.75 0.20
CA LYS A 30 7.59 15.42 1.54
C LYS A 30 6.08 15.55 1.66
N ASP A 31 5.49 16.57 1.02
CA ASP A 31 4.04 16.79 1.03
C ASP A 31 3.32 15.64 0.29
N TYR A 32 3.82 15.21 -0.87
CA TYR A 32 3.30 14.04 -1.58
C TYR A 32 3.46 12.74 -0.78
N TYR A 33 4.59 12.60 -0.07
CA TYR A 33 4.83 11.46 0.81
C TYR A 33 3.83 11.41 1.97
N ALA A 34 3.60 12.55 2.63
CA ALA A 34 2.67 12.67 3.73
C ALA A 34 1.23 12.30 3.29
N THR A 35 0.81 12.76 2.11
CA THR A 35 -0.49 12.40 1.54
C THR A 35 -0.60 10.89 1.26
N ALA A 36 0.43 10.29 0.66
CA ALA A 36 0.44 8.84 0.43
C ALA A 36 0.42 8.05 1.74
N LEU A 37 1.13 8.53 2.77
CA LEU A 37 1.15 7.91 4.09
C LEU A 37 -0.22 8.00 4.78
N GLU A 38 -0.91 9.13 4.69
CA GLU A 38 -2.28 9.30 5.20
C GLU A 38 -3.23 8.29 4.55
N TRP A 39 -3.25 8.19 3.22
CA TRP A 39 -4.08 7.21 2.51
C TRP A 39 -3.79 5.76 2.93
N LEU A 40 -2.51 5.43 3.16
CA LEU A 40 -2.11 4.10 3.61
C LEU A 40 -2.71 3.78 4.99
N TYR A 41 -2.53 4.68 5.96
CA TYR A 41 -2.98 4.42 7.33
C TYR A 41 -4.51 4.47 7.45
N ASP A 42 -5.20 5.32 6.70
CA ASP A 42 -6.67 5.32 6.62
C ASP A 42 -7.21 3.98 6.10
N SER A 43 -6.50 3.36 5.15
CA SER A 43 -6.88 2.04 4.64
C SER A 43 -6.51 0.91 5.61
N ILE A 44 -5.36 0.99 6.31
CA ILE A 44 -4.99 0.03 7.35
C ILE A 44 -6.02 0.02 8.48
N ASP A 45 -6.49 1.17 8.91
CA ASP A 45 -7.52 1.31 9.95
C ASP A 45 -8.86 0.69 9.56
N ALA A 46 -9.14 0.55 8.26
CA ALA A 46 -10.31 -0.15 7.75
C ALA A 46 -10.14 -1.68 7.70
N VAL A 47 -8.92 -2.21 7.81
CA VAL A 47 -8.67 -3.66 7.80
C VAL A 47 -9.05 -4.26 9.14
N LYS A 48 -10.19 -4.96 9.18
CA LYS A 48 -10.68 -5.67 10.37
C LYS A 48 -11.39 -6.95 9.94
N ALA A 49 -11.39 -7.96 10.80
CA ALA A 49 -12.20 -9.15 10.57
C ALA A 49 -13.68 -8.76 10.36
N GLY A 50 -14.30 -9.29 9.31
CA GLY A 50 -15.68 -9.00 8.94
C GLY A 50 -15.90 -7.80 8.01
N THR A 51 -14.88 -6.94 7.77
CA THR A 51 -14.94 -5.93 6.71
C THR A 51 -14.70 -6.55 5.34
N THR A 52 -14.79 -5.78 4.27
CA THR A 52 -14.61 -6.25 2.91
C THR A 52 -13.49 -5.51 2.18
N THR A 53 -12.94 -6.12 1.14
CA THR A 53 -11.96 -5.47 0.25
C THR A 53 -12.52 -4.20 -0.40
N ARG A 54 -13.86 -4.08 -0.60
CA ARG A 54 -14.51 -2.85 -1.06
C ARG A 54 -14.35 -1.72 -0.05
N GLU A 55 -14.65 -1.96 1.23
CA GLU A 55 -14.56 -0.95 2.29
C GLU A 55 -13.14 -0.44 2.46
N ILE A 56 -12.14 -1.31 2.30
CA ILE A 56 -10.73 -0.92 2.31
C ILE A 56 -10.41 -0.11 1.05
N ALA A 57 -10.76 -0.59 -0.14
CA ALA A 57 -10.48 0.08 -1.41
C ALA A 57 -11.10 1.48 -1.51
N MET A 58 -12.22 1.73 -0.83
CA MET A 58 -12.88 3.04 -0.79
C MET A 58 -12.14 4.06 0.09
N LYS A 59 -11.13 3.66 0.86
CA LYS A 59 -10.28 4.59 1.63
C LYS A 59 -9.27 5.32 0.78
N TRP A 60 -8.92 4.77 -0.39
CA TRP A 60 -8.08 5.46 -1.36
C TRP A 60 -8.91 6.38 -2.25
N PRO A 61 -8.36 7.53 -2.64
CA PRO A 61 -9.03 8.39 -3.61
C PRO A 61 -9.21 7.67 -4.95
N SER A 62 -10.18 8.11 -5.73
CA SER A 62 -10.30 7.69 -7.12
C SER A 62 -9.13 8.22 -7.96
N ALA A 63 -8.87 7.60 -9.10
CA ALA A 63 -7.87 8.06 -10.05
C ALA A 63 -8.12 9.51 -10.49
N LYS A 64 -9.41 9.92 -10.55
CA LYS A 64 -9.81 11.28 -10.86
C LYS A 64 -9.44 12.28 -9.76
N GLU A 65 -9.71 11.94 -8.51
CA GLU A 65 -9.38 12.79 -7.36
C GLU A 65 -7.88 12.93 -7.14
N ALA A 66 -7.12 11.83 -7.25
CA ALA A 66 -5.69 11.82 -6.97
C ALA A 66 -4.83 12.38 -8.12
N TRP A 67 -5.22 12.11 -9.38
CA TRP A 67 -4.36 12.39 -10.56
C TRP A 67 -5.09 13.03 -11.74
N GLY A 68 -6.42 13.25 -11.64
CA GLY A 68 -7.21 13.85 -12.70
C GLY A 68 -7.50 12.92 -13.89
N TYR A 69 -7.32 11.61 -13.74
CA TYR A 69 -7.68 10.62 -14.76
C TYR A 69 -9.18 10.36 -14.76
N GLU A 70 -9.76 10.10 -15.91
CA GLU A 70 -11.20 9.82 -16.00
C GLU A 70 -11.54 8.39 -15.54
N GLU A 71 -10.65 7.42 -15.77
CA GLU A 71 -10.86 6.01 -15.45
C GLU A 71 -9.81 5.49 -14.47
N GLU A 72 -10.19 4.56 -13.61
CA GLU A 72 -9.30 3.96 -12.59
C GLU A 72 -8.11 3.20 -13.21
N ASP A 73 -8.27 2.58 -14.38
CA ASP A 73 -7.23 1.82 -15.07
C ASP A 73 -6.15 2.68 -15.72
N GLN A 74 -6.37 3.98 -15.83
CA GLN A 74 -5.37 4.95 -16.28
C GLN A 74 -4.32 5.25 -15.19
N ALA A 75 -4.67 5.01 -13.93
CA ALA A 75 -3.71 5.12 -12.84
C ALA A 75 -2.75 3.93 -12.85
N ALA A 76 -1.45 4.18 -12.74
CA ALA A 76 -0.44 3.12 -12.68
C ALA A 76 -0.57 2.22 -11.43
N ALA A 77 -1.30 2.66 -10.42
CA ALA A 77 -1.57 1.92 -9.18
C ALA A 77 -2.96 1.31 -9.18
N ASN A 78 -3.15 0.28 -9.95
CA ASN A 78 -4.39 -0.48 -9.94
C ASN A 78 -4.50 -1.43 -8.74
N LEU A 79 -3.37 -1.75 -8.13
CA LEU A 79 -3.23 -2.68 -7.01
C LEU A 79 -2.82 -1.89 -5.77
N TRP A 80 -3.73 -1.78 -4.82
CA TRP A 80 -3.52 -1.11 -3.55
C TRP A 80 -3.22 -2.07 -2.41
N GLY A 81 -3.45 -3.36 -2.63
CA GLY A 81 -3.11 -4.40 -1.69
C GLY A 81 -3.36 -5.79 -2.23
N HIS A 82 -2.71 -6.76 -1.64
CA HIS A 82 -2.82 -8.16 -2.02
C HIS A 82 -2.51 -9.06 -0.83
N GLY A 83 -3.04 -10.29 -0.87
CA GLY A 83 -2.65 -11.31 0.08
C GLY A 83 -1.18 -11.68 -0.05
N LEU A 84 -0.59 -12.09 1.04
CA LEU A 84 0.76 -12.64 1.14
C LEU A 84 0.72 -14.04 1.73
N GLY A 85 1.45 -14.95 1.12
CA GLY A 85 1.58 -16.32 1.59
C GLY A 85 2.75 -17.03 0.94
N LEU A 86 2.49 -18.16 0.30
CA LEU A 86 3.49 -18.87 -0.50
C LEU A 86 3.71 -18.22 -1.88
N ALA A 87 2.72 -17.45 -2.35
CA ALA A 87 2.89 -16.56 -3.50
C ALA A 87 3.00 -15.11 -3.04
N GLN A 88 3.65 -14.27 -3.84
CA GLN A 88 3.79 -12.83 -3.56
C GLN A 88 2.45 -12.10 -3.74
N TYR A 89 1.63 -12.56 -4.65
CA TYR A 89 0.31 -12.00 -4.93
C TYR A 89 -0.75 -13.09 -4.73
N ASP A 90 -1.04 -13.38 -3.45
CA ASP A 90 -2.13 -14.26 -3.08
C ASP A 90 -3.47 -13.49 -3.04
N PRO A 91 -4.63 -14.15 -3.26
CA PRO A 91 -5.91 -13.54 -2.97
C PRO A 91 -6.07 -13.19 -1.47
N PRO A 92 -6.88 -12.17 -1.15
CA PRO A 92 -7.61 -11.31 -2.08
C PRO A 92 -6.76 -10.18 -2.63
N VAL A 93 -7.12 -9.71 -3.83
CA VAL A 93 -6.63 -8.46 -4.39
C VAL A 93 -7.50 -7.31 -3.88
N ILE A 94 -6.87 -6.22 -3.45
CA ILE A 94 -7.55 -5.01 -3.00
C ILE A 94 -7.26 -3.90 -4.01
N SER A 95 -8.30 -3.47 -4.71
CA SER A 95 -8.19 -2.54 -5.84
C SER A 95 -9.53 -1.84 -6.07
N ARG A 96 -9.52 -0.57 -6.46
CA ARG A 96 -10.74 0.13 -6.87
C ARG A 96 -11.35 -0.44 -8.15
N ILE A 97 -10.54 -1.02 -9.04
CA ILE A 97 -11.02 -1.64 -10.28
C ILE A 97 -11.80 -2.94 -10.00
N TRP A 98 -11.34 -3.74 -9.04
CA TRP A 98 -11.88 -5.07 -8.81
C TRP A 98 -12.78 -5.16 -7.58
N SER A 99 -12.32 -4.63 -6.44
CA SER A 99 -12.98 -4.85 -5.14
C SER A 99 -14.32 -4.14 -5.02
N LEU A 100 -14.56 -3.08 -5.80
CA LEU A 100 -15.84 -2.37 -5.77
C LEU A 100 -16.99 -3.23 -6.29
N ASP A 101 -16.74 -4.08 -7.27
CA ASP A 101 -17.76 -4.95 -7.86
C ASP A 101 -17.69 -6.38 -7.30
N HIS A 102 -16.52 -6.80 -6.83
CA HIS A 102 -16.24 -8.15 -6.33
C HIS A 102 -15.66 -8.11 -4.92
N PRO A 103 -16.42 -7.65 -3.90
CA PRO A 103 -15.93 -7.56 -2.53
C PRO A 103 -15.69 -8.96 -1.94
N ILE A 104 -14.57 -9.10 -1.24
CA ILE A 104 -14.21 -10.32 -0.50
C ILE A 104 -14.15 -9.97 0.98
N GLU A 105 -14.75 -10.80 1.84
CA GLU A 105 -14.72 -10.63 3.28
C GLU A 105 -13.32 -10.87 3.84
N ILE A 106 -12.88 -9.97 4.72
CA ILE A 106 -11.61 -10.07 5.45
C ILE A 106 -11.80 -11.00 6.65
N LYS A 107 -10.93 -12.01 6.76
CA LYS A 107 -11.01 -13.03 7.81
C LYS A 107 -9.76 -13.04 8.69
N PRO A 108 -9.89 -13.44 9.96
CA PRO A 108 -8.73 -13.69 10.81
C PRO A 108 -7.77 -14.70 10.17
N GLY A 109 -6.48 -14.51 10.38
CA GLY A 109 -5.41 -15.31 9.78
C GLY A 109 -4.97 -14.84 8.39
N MET A 110 -5.69 -13.92 7.75
CA MET A 110 -5.22 -13.31 6.49
C MET A 110 -4.00 -12.44 6.73
N VAL A 111 -3.07 -12.50 5.78
CA VAL A 111 -1.87 -11.66 5.73
C VAL A 111 -1.90 -10.86 4.44
N PHE A 112 -1.68 -9.56 4.54
CA PHE A 112 -1.73 -8.62 3.42
C PHE A 112 -0.47 -7.78 3.32
N ALA A 113 -0.17 -7.37 2.11
CA ALA A 113 0.55 -6.14 1.83
C ALA A 113 -0.46 -5.07 1.40
N LEU A 114 -0.47 -3.92 2.07
CA LEU A 114 -1.20 -2.73 1.65
C LEU A 114 -0.23 -1.63 1.25
N GLU A 115 -0.49 -1.01 0.11
CA GLU A 115 0.43 -0.05 -0.50
C GLU A 115 -0.29 1.19 -1.02
N THR A 116 0.44 2.31 -1.02
CA THR A 116 0.00 3.56 -1.65
C THR A 116 1.11 4.14 -2.49
N GLN A 117 0.73 4.92 -3.47
CA GLN A 117 1.68 5.69 -4.26
C GLN A 117 1.10 7.07 -4.56
N HIS A 118 1.99 8.04 -4.68
CA HIS A 118 1.66 9.37 -5.14
C HIS A 118 2.86 10.00 -5.82
N GLY A 119 2.68 11.11 -6.55
CA GLY A 119 3.81 11.76 -7.19
C GLY A 119 3.40 12.66 -8.33
N LYS A 120 4.42 13.21 -8.97
CA LYS A 120 4.29 14.12 -10.09
C LYS A 120 4.82 13.45 -11.35
N ASN A 121 3.95 13.35 -12.36
CA ASN A 121 4.22 12.60 -13.58
C ASN A 121 5.57 12.99 -14.21
N LEU A 122 6.41 11.99 -14.50
CA LEU A 122 7.75 12.10 -15.09
C LEU A 122 8.78 12.91 -14.28
N GLU A 123 8.44 13.33 -13.05
CA GLU A 123 9.37 14.07 -12.19
C GLU A 123 9.84 13.23 -10.99
N PHE A 124 8.90 12.75 -10.15
CA PHE A 124 9.19 11.87 -9.01
C PHE A 124 7.94 11.11 -8.58
N GLY A 125 8.17 10.02 -7.85
CA GLY A 125 7.11 9.26 -7.20
C GLY A 125 7.52 8.79 -5.82
N VAL A 126 6.54 8.64 -4.96
CA VAL A 126 6.66 7.99 -3.65
C VAL A 126 5.80 6.73 -3.66
N ARG A 127 6.27 5.68 -3.00
CA ARG A 127 5.52 4.44 -2.79
C ARG A 127 5.83 3.89 -1.41
N ILE A 128 4.79 3.50 -0.69
CA ILE A 128 4.86 3.06 0.69
C ILE A 128 3.98 1.83 0.82
N GLU A 129 4.44 0.82 1.53
CA GLU A 129 3.71 -0.42 1.74
C GLU A 129 4.00 -0.99 3.12
N GLU A 130 2.98 -1.54 3.76
CA GLU A 130 3.07 -2.24 5.03
C GLU A 130 2.50 -3.66 4.94
N MET A 131 3.13 -4.59 5.65
CA MET A 131 2.60 -5.93 5.83
C MET A 131 1.76 -6.01 7.09
N LEU A 132 0.60 -6.68 6.98
CA LEU A 132 -0.41 -6.75 8.02
C LEU A 132 -0.81 -8.20 8.30
N ILE A 133 -1.09 -8.51 9.57
CA ILE A 133 -1.80 -9.73 9.99
C ILE A 133 -3.15 -9.33 10.57
N VAL A 134 -4.22 -9.98 10.12
CA VAL A 134 -5.57 -9.82 10.66
C VAL A 134 -5.78 -10.82 11.78
N HIS A 135 -6.05 -10.34 12.99
CA HIS A 135 -6.49 -11.13 14.14
C HIS A 135 -8.00 -11.04 14.33
N GLU A 136 -8.56 -11.76 15.29
CA GLU A 136 -9.99 -11.72 15.62
C GLU A 136 -10.45 -10.32 16.07
N ASP A 137 -9.60 -9.62 16.82
CA ASP A 137 -9.93 -8.37 17.52
C ASP A 137 -9.10 -7.16 17.05
N LYS A 138 -8.06 -7.37 16.26
CA LYS A 138 -7.15 -6.31 15.80
C LYS A 138 -6.48 -6.65 14.48
N THR A 139 -5.89 -5.63 13.86
CA THR A 139 -4.90 -5.78 12.77
C THR A 139 -3.53 -5.36 13.28
N GLU A 140 -2.51 -6.13 12.94
CA GLU A 140 -1.12 -5.94 13.35
C GLU A 140 -0.25 -5.61 12.15
N ILE A 141 0.50 -4.49 12.23
CA ILE A 141 1.55 -4.16 11.26
C ILE A 141 2.80 -4.95 11.65
N ILE A 142 3.35 -5.74 10.73
CA ILE A 142 4.52 -6.59 10.96
C ILE A 142 5.79 -6.11 10.25
N SER A 143 5.69 -5.13 9.36
CA SER A 143 6.86 -4.45 8.81
C SER A 143 7.43 -3.46 9.83
N SER A 144 8.75 -3.52 10.07
CA SER A 144 9.39 -2.78 11.16
C SER A 144 10.35 -1.68 10.70
N PHE A 145 10.59 -1.54 9.38
CA PHE A 145 11.44 -0.47 8.88
C PHE A 145 10.69 0.88 8.96
N PRO A 146 11.34 1.97 9.41
CA PRO A 146 10.70 3.28 9.55
C PRO A 146 9.96 3.74 8.29
N VAL A 147 8.79 4.36 8.49
CA VAL A 147 7.86 4.77 7.43
C VAL A 147 7.46 6.25 7.52
N GLU A 148 7.86 6.93 8.57
CA GLU A 148 7.38 8.28 8.91
C GLU A 148 7.86 9.34 7.90
N GLU A 149 8.97 9.07 7.20
CA GLU A 149 9.55 10.02 6.26
C GLU A 149 10.32 9.35 5.11
N ILE A 150 10.57 10.12 4.05
CA ILE A 150 11.46 9.70 2.96
C ILE A 150 12.88 9.54 3.52
N THR A 151 13.44 8.34 3.40
CA THR A 151 14.81 8.08 3.86
C THR A 151 15.83 8.77 2.95
N PHE A 152 16.66 9.64 3.53
CA PHE A 152 17.77 10.25 2.81
C PHE A 152 19.01 9.37 2.86
N VAL A 153 19.62 9.14 1.70
CA VAL A 153 20.88 8.38 1.55
C VAL A 153 21.93 9.30 0.96
N ALA A 154 22.96 9.65 1.74
CA ALA A 154 24.12 10.38 1.24
C ALA A 154 24.95 9.50 0.30
N MET A 155 25.49 10.12 -0.76
CA MET A 155 26.50 9.48 -1.61
C MET A 155 27.90 9.91 -1.21
#